data_956780f612c4d25c49553e50ac15b5a7
#
_entry.id   956780f612c4d25c49553e50ac15b5a7
#
_cell.length_a   1.000
_cell.length_b   1.000
_cell.length_c   1.000
_cell.angle_alpha   90.00
_cell.angle_beta   90.00
_cell.angle_gamma   90.00
#
_symmetry.space_group_name_H-M   'P 1'
#
loop_
_entity.id
_entity.type
_entity.pdbx_description
1 polymer ?
#
loop_
_entity_poly.entity_id
_entity_poly.type
_entity_poly.pdbx_seq_one_letter_code
_entity_poly.pdbx_strand_id
1 'polypeptide(L)'
;FALGGTSSAICALQDKGLVDYILDTQDFDQGAAAHLFSNPHHIEIDLSEYANAGNKGAYVNKLDYVVLSALEIDTKFNVNVITGSDGVLRGAPGGHPDTAAGSKCCIIVTPLTRGRMATVCKDVVTVTTPGDCVDVLVTDYGIAVNPARQDLIDCLDKAGIKHVPIEWLQEKAYELVGEPDPLEWEDKVVAVVEARDGTILDVVRQVKPFSFE
;
A
#
# COMPACT_ATOMS: atom_id res chain seq x y z
N PHE A 1 -8.06 -15.73 -8.52
CA PHE A 1 -8.29 -14.57 -9.41
C PHE A 1 -7.34 -13.41 -9.06
N ALA A 2 -7.05 -12.57 -10.07
CA ALA A 2 -6.44 -11.27 -9.84
C ALA A 2 -7.53 -10.20 -9.74
N LEU A 3 -7.30 -9.12 -8.98
CA LEU A 3 -8.31 -8.11 -8.68
C LEU A 3 -7.69 -6.70 -8.70
N GLY A 4 -8.41 -5.75 -9.26
CA GLY A 4 -8.07 -4.33 -9.22
C GLY A 4 -7.50 -3.82 -10.53
N GLY A 5 -6.50 -2.95 -10.48
CA GLY A 5 -5.85 -2.44 -11.70
C GLY A 5 -4.99 -3.50 -12.38
N THR A 6 -5.11 -3.62 -13.69
CA THR A 6 -4.48 -4.67 -14.48
C THR A 6 -3.41 -4.11 -15.42
N SER A 7 -2.34 -4.87 -15.58
CA SER A 7 -1.27 -4.61 -16.57
C SER A 7 -1.02 -5.83 -17.44
N SER A 8 -0.34 -5.64 -18.54
CA SER A 8 0.11 -6.75 -19.43
C SER A 8 0.85 -7.85 -18.66
N ALA A 9 1.53 -7.54 -17.54
CA ALA A 9 2.20 -8.53 -16.73
C ALA A 9 1.22 -9.50 -16.05
N ILE A 10 0.09 -9.00 -15.56
CA ILE A 10 -0.98 -9.83 -14.97
C ILE A 10 -1.65 -10.67 -16.07
N CYS A 11 -1.93 -10.07 -17.24
CA CYS A 11 -2.45 -10.79 -18.39
C CYS A 11 -1.56 -11.98 -18.79
N ALA A 12 -0.24 -11.76 -18.81
CA ALA A 12 0.72 -12.84 -19.11
C ALA A 12 0.73 -13.97 -18.06
N LEU A 13 0.34 -13.71 -16.81
CA LEU A 13 0.14 -14.77 -15.81
C LEU A 13 -1.11 -15.59 -16.12
N GLN A 14 -2.18 -14.95 -16.56
CA GLN A 14 -3.41 -15.62 -16.96
C GLN A 14 -3.18 -16.48 -18.21
N ASP A 15 -2.48 -15.98 -19.22
CA ASP A 15 -2.12 -16.72 -20.44
C ASP A 15 -1.30 -17.98 -20.13
N LYS A 16 -0.53 -17.96 -19.04
CA LYS A 16 0.23 -19.13 -18.55
C LYS A 16 -0.60 -20.07 -17.67
N GLY A 17 -1.88 -19.79 -17.45
CA GLY A 17 -2.76 -20.58 -16.58
C GLY A 17 -2.45 -20.47 -15.09
N LEU A 18 -1.76 -19.42 -14.65
CA LEU A 18 -1.46 -19.15 -13.24
C LEU A 18 -2.56 -18.35 -12.54
N VAL A 19 -3.41 -17.70 -13.31
CA VAL A 19 -4.58 -16.93 -12.86
C VAL A 19 -5.77 -17.34 -13.71
N ASP A 20 -6.85 -17.79 -13.10
CA ASP A 20 -8.05 -18.22 -13.83
C ASP A 20 -8.89 -17.04 -14.33
N TYR A 21 -9.06 -16.03 -13.50
CA TYR A 21 -9.87 -14.84 -13.78
C TYR A 21 -9.13 -13.58 -13.40
N ILE A 22 -9.27 -12.54 -14.23
CA ILE A 22 -8.91 -11.18 -13.90
C ILE A 22 -10.22 -10.39 -13.73
N LEU A 23 -10.39 -9.75 -12.57
CA LEU A 23 -11.50 -8.87 -12.25
C LEU A 23 -10.95 -7.44 -12.21
N ASP A 24 -11.12 -6.73 -13.31
CA ASP A 24 -10.44 -5.48 -13.61
C ASP A 24 -11.29 -4.27 -13.32
N THR A 25 -10.69 -3.26 -12.70
CA THR A 25 -11.30 -1.94 -12.47
C THR A 25 -10.62 -0.84 -13.26
N GLN A 26 -9.41 -1.11 -13.78
CA GLN A 26 -8.62 -0.12 -14.50
C GLN A 26 -7.47 -0.77 -15.27
N ASP A 27 -7.43 -0.60 -16.57
CA ASP A 27 -6.28 -0.99 -17.40
C ASP A 27 -5.14 0.03 -17.29
N PHE A 28 -3.93 -0.43 -16.97
CA PHE A 28 -2.74 0.43 -16.85
C PHE A 28 -1.94 0.55 -18.14
N ASP A 29 -2.18 -0.32 -19.12
CA ASP A 29 -1.51 -0.29 -20.41
C ASP A 29 -2.39 -0.84 -21.55
N GLN A 30 -1.97 -0.56 -22.79
CA GLN A 30 -2.71 -0.99 -23.99
C GLN A 30 -2.82 -2.51 -24.12
N GLY A 31 -1.85 -3.27 -23.60
CA GLY A 31 -1.88 -4.73 -23.63
C GLY A 31 -2.97 -5.29 -22.73
N ALA A 32 -3.17 -4.71 -21.54
CA ALA A 32 -4.26 -5.07 -20.65
C ALA A 32 -5.62 -4.78 -21.29
N ALA A 33 -5.81 -3.58 -21.88
CA ALA A 33 -7.02 -3.23 -22.59
C ALA A 33 -7.32 -4.17 -23.77
N ALA A 34 -6.31 -4.51 -24.58
CA ALA A 34 -6.49 -5.47 -25.67
C ALA A 34 -6.85 -6.87 -25.16
N HIS A 35 -6.26 -7.28 -24.05
CA HIS A 35 -6.54 -8.58 -23.43
C HIS A 35 -7.97 -8.63 -22.87
N LEU A 36 -8.48 -7.56 -22.27
CA LEU A 36 -9.87 -7.46 -21.83
C LEU A 36 -10.86 -7.72 -22.98
N PHE A 37 -10.60 -7.17 -24.17
CA PHE A 37 -11.46 -7.39 -25.34
C PHE A 37 -11.39 -8.80 -25.91
N SER A 38 -10.29 -9.53 -25.72
CA SER A 38 -10.03 -10.82 -26.37
C SER A 38 -10.21 -12.02 -25.44
N ASN A 39 -10.15 -11.84 -24.13
CA ASN A 39 -10.20 -12.96 -23.18
C ASN A 39 -11.48 -12.91 -22.32
N PRO A 40 -12.38 -13.89 -22.44
CA PRO A 40 -13.66 -13.90 -21.70
C PRO A 40 -13.49 -14.09 -20.18
N HIS A 41 -12.30 -14.45 -19.70
CA HIS A 41 -11.98 -14.56 -18.28
C HIS A 41 -11.28 -13.30 -17.72
N HIS A 42 -11.12 -12.27 -18.54
CA HIS A 42 -10.75 -10.92 -18.12
C HIS A 42 -12.02 -10.08 -18.12
N ILE A 43 -12.51 -9.70 -16.96
CA ILE A 43 -13.85 -9.17 -16.74
C ILE A 43 -13.74 -7.79 -16.10
N GLU A 44 -14.32 -6.79 -16.73
CA GLU A 44 -14.49 -5.47 -16.13
C GLU A 44 -15.57 -5.55 -15.03
N ILE A 45 -15.26 -5.03 -13.84
CA ILE A 45 -16.17 -4.95 -12.69
C ILE A 45 -16.30 -3.50 -12.23
N ASP A 46 -17.43 -3.16 -11.59
CA ASP A 46 -17.59 -1.84 -11.01
C ASP A 46 -16.93 -1.73 -9.61
N LEU A 47 -16.76 -0.48 -9.15
CA LEU A 47 -16.12 -0.20 -7.86
C LEU A 47 -16.92 -0.71 -6.66
N SER A 48 -18.23 -0.91 -6.80
CA SER A 48 -19.08 -1.49 -5.74
C SER A 48 -18.80 -2.99 -5.59
N GLU A 49 -18.60 -3.70 -6.70
CA GLU A 49 -18.20 -5.10 -6.69
C GLU A 49 -16.75 -5.25 -6.21
N TYR A 50 -15.88 -4.29 -6.57
CA TYR A 50 -14.48 -4.29 -6.16
C TYR A 50 -14.33 -4.17 -4.64
N ALA A 51 -14.77 -3.04 -4.03
CA ALA A 51 -14.33 -2.65 -2.69
C ALA A 51 -15.37 -1.96 -1.81
N ASN A 52 -16.63 -1.82 -2.23
CA ASN A 52 -17.64 -1.13 -1.42
C ASN A 52 -17.85 -1.81 -0.07
N ALA A 53 -17.60 -1.08 1.02
CA ALA A 53 -17.75 -1.57 2.39
C ALA A 53 -19.20 -2.02 2.72
N GLY A 54 -20.22 -1.41 2.09
CA GLY A 54 -21.61 -1.79 2.20
C GLY A 54 -21.98 -3.06 1.43
N ASN A 55 -21.12 -3.53 0.53
CA ASN A 55 -21.34 -4.73 -0.26
C ASN A 55 -20.58 -5.93 0.36
N LYS A 56 -21.30 -6.79 1.08
CA LYS A 56 -20.72 -8.01 1.68
C LYS A 56 -20.10 -8.95 0.65
N GLY A 57 -20.51 -8.87 -0.60
CA GLY A 57 -19.99 -9.65 -1.72
C GLY A 57 -18.77 -9.04 -2.40
N ALA A 58 -18.30 -7.86 -1.98
CA ALA A 58 -17.17 -7.19 -2.59
C ALA A 58 -15.93 -8.12 -2.66
N TYR A 59 -15.28 -8.12 -3.82
CA TYR A 59 -14.21 -9.08 -4.12
C TYR A 59 -12.98 -8.91 -3.25
N VAL A 60 -12.69 -7.69 -2.74
CA VAL A 60 -11.59 -7.46 -1.79
C VAL A 60 -11.69 -8.37 -0.56
N ASN A 61 -12.90 -8.71 -0.12
CA ASN A 61 -13.13 -9.57 1.05
C ASN A 61 -12.81 -11.06 0.79
N LYS A 62 -12.42 -11.42 -0.42
CA LYS A 62 -12.08 -12.78 -0.85
C LYS A 62 -10.60 -12.93 -1.24
N LEU A 63 -9.81 -11.86 -1.11
CA LEU A 63 -8.39 -11.89 -1.43
C LEU A 63 -7.63 -12.71 -0.40
N ASP A 64 -6.79 -13.64 -0.86
CA ASP A 64 -5.81 -14.31 -0.01
C ASP A 64 -4.61 -13.42 0.24
N TYR A 65 -4.14 -12.72 -0.80
CA TYR A 65 -2.99 -11.82 -0.75
C TYR A 65 -3.28 -10.54 -1.50
N VAL A 66 -2.77 -9.43 -0.98
CA VAL A 66 -2.65 -8.18 -1.73
C VAL A 66 -1.20 -7.69 -1.68
N VAL A 67 -0.70 -7.22 -2.82
CA VAL A 67 0.61 -6.58 -2.92
C VAL A 67 0.40 -5.13 -3.27
N LEU A 68 0.82 -4.25 -2.38
CA LEU A 68 0.64 -2.80 -2.49
C LEU A 68 1.99 -2.09 -2.39
N SER A 69 2.04 -0.86 -2.85
CA SER A 69 3.21 0.01 -2.65
C SER A 69 2.93 1.03 -1.56
N ALA A 70 3.99 1.69 -1.06
CA ALA A 70 3.88 2.81 -0.14
C ALA A 70 4.67 4.01 -0.65
N LEU A 71 4.23 5.20 -0.37
CA LEU A 71 5.07 6.38 -0.42
C LEU A 71 6.00 6.37 0.81
N GLU A 72 5.40 6.18 1.99
CA GLU A 72 6.08 5.97 3.26
C GLU A 72 5.33 4.94 4.11
N ILE A 73 6.06 4.23 4.97
CA ILE A 73 5.55 3.32 5.97
C ILE A 73 6.29 3.56 7.28
N ASP A 74 5.58 3.59 8.42
CA ASP A 74 6.20 3.81 9.71
C ASP A 74 6.49 2.51 10.49
N THR A 75 7.16 2.66 11.62
CA THR A 75 7.53 1.53 12.50
C THR A 75 6.33 0.83 13.14
N LYS A 76 5.13 1.40 13.02
CA LYS A 76 3.86 0.79 13.44
C LYS A 76 3.11 0.15 12.26
N PHE A 77 3.76 0.04 11.10
CA PHE A 77 3.20 -0.43 9.83
C PHE A 77 2.09 0.45 9.24
N ASN A 78 1.86 1.67 9.77
CA ASN A 78 0.95 2.61 9.12
C ASN A 78 1.54 3.05 7.78
N VAL A 79 0.71 3.06 6.75
CA VAL A 79 1.12 3.44 5.39
C VAL A 79 0.54 4.79 5.01
N ASN A 80 1.36 5.59 4.35
CA ASN A 80 1.00 6.83 3.70
C ASN A 80 1.22 6.72 2.19
N VAL A 81 0.18 7.01 1.41
CA VAL A 81 0.22 7.07 -0.06
C VAL A 81 -0.20 8.43 -0.61
N ILE A 82 -0.42 9.42 0.24
CA ILE A 82 -0.89 10.76 -0.13
C ILE A 82 0.23 11.78 -0.04
N THR A 83 0.79 11.99 1.15
CA THR A 83 1.77 13.05 1.43
C THR A 83 3.08 12.45 1.90
N GLY A 84 4.21 12.92 1.37
CA GLY A 84 5.51 12.56 1.92
C GLY A 84 5.85 13.36 3.17
N SER A 85 6.91 12.95 3.88
CA SER A 85 7.49 13.67 5.03
C SER A 85 8.01 15.08 4.67
N ASP A 86 8.11 15.41 3.38
CA ASP A 86 8.35 16.77 2.87
C ASP A 86 7.06 17.62 2.73
N GLY A 87 5.89 17.09 3.11
CA GLY A 87 4.59 17.78 3.05
C GLY A 87 4.00 17.91 1.65
N VAL A 88 4.61 17.29 0.62
CA VAL A 88 4.11 17.38 -0.75
C VAL A 88 3.04 16.32 -1.01
N LEU A 89 1.89 16.75 -1.50
CA LEU A 89 0.80 15.88 -1.93
C LEU A 89 1.19 15.20 -3.26
N ARG A 90 1.25 13.87 -3.28
CA ARG A 90 1.72 13.10 -4.45
C ARG A 90 0.72 12.13 -5.02
N GLY A 91 -0.31 11.76 -4.28
CA GLY A 91 -1.21 10.70 -4.71
C GLY A 91 -2.55 10.71 -4.00
N ALA A 92 -3.23 9.60 -4.16
CA ALA A 92 -4.49 9.30 -3.51
C ALA A 92 -4.52 7.81 -3.10
N PRO A 93 -5.25 7.43 -2.06
CA PRO A 93 -5.24 6.06 -1.57
C PRO A 93 -5.93 5.09 -2.54
N GLY A 94 -6.94 5.52 -3.31
CA GLY A 94 -7.73 4.62 -4.15
C GLY A 94 -8.25 3.44 -3.34
N GLY A 95 -8.14 2.22 -3.88
CA GLY A 95 -8.51 0.99 -3.19
C GLY A 95 -7.45 0.42 -2.23
N HIS A 96 -6.36 1.15 -1.95
CA HIS A 96 -5.26 0.67 -1.11
C HIS A 96 -5.73 0.24 0.30
N PRO A 97 -6.44 1.09 1.09
CA PRO A 97 -6.90 0.70 2.41
C PRO A 97 -7.96 -0.40 2.37
N ASP A 98 -8.81 -0.42 1.34
CA ASP A 98 -9.85 -1.44 1.19
C ASP A 98 -9.29 -2.83 0.92
N THR A 99 -8.31 -2.92 0.02
CA THR A 99 -7.65 -4.20 -0.31
C THR A 99 -6.77 -4.68 0.83
N ALA A 100 -6.08 -3.78 1.53
CA ALA A 100 -5.33 -4.12 2.73
C ALA A 100 -6.24 -4.71 3.80
N ALA A 101 -7.34 -4.04 4.13
CA ALA A 101 -8.29 -4.50 5.15
C ALA A 101 -9.08 -5.76 4.74
N GLY A 102 -9.34 -5.95 3.44
CA GLY A 102 -10.13 -7.07 2.93
C GLY A 102 -9.34 -8.36 2.72
N SER A 103 -8.03 -8.29 2.53
CA SER A 103 -7.19 -9.47 2.26
C SER A 103 -6.81 -10.22 3.54
N LYS A 104 -6.46 -11.52 3.39
CA LYS A 104 -5.93 -12.32 4.50
C LYS A 104 -4.46 -11.99 4.81
N CYS A 105 -3.74 -11.44 3.83
CA CYS A 105 -2.35 -11.02 3.98
C CYS A 105 -2.05 -9.83 3.07
N CYS A 106 -1.68 -8.70 3.69
CA CYS A 106 -1.27 -7.49 3.00
C CYS A 106 0.25 -7.37 3.02
N ILE A 107 0.84 -7.28 1.83
CA ILE A 107 2.28 -7.17 1.62
C ILE A 107 2.56 -5.80 0.99
N ILE A 108 3.29 -4.95 1.68
CA ILE A 108 3.81 -3.70 1.14
C ILE A 108 5.17 -3.96 0.49
N VAL A 109 5.32 -3.57 -0.77
CA VAL A 109 6.58 -3.66 -1.51
C VAL A 109 7.01 -2.26 -1.91
N THR A 110 8.15 -1.81 -1.40
CA THR A 110 8.68 -0.49 -1.69
C THR A 110 10.21 -0.48 -1.54
N PRO A 111 10.97 0.34 -2.29
CA PRO A 111 12.39 0.50 -2.01
C PRO A 111 12.57 1.15 -0.63
N LEU A 112 13.70 0.86 0.04
CA LEU A 112 14.00 1.45 1.35
C LEU A 112 14.09 2.97 1.31
N THR A 113 14.56 3.52 0.18
CA THR A 113 14.66 4.96 -0.07
C THR A 113 14.19 5.31 -1.47
N ARG A 114 13.62 6.51 -1.65
CA ARG A 114 13.29 7.09 -2.95
C ARG A 114 14.06 8.38 -3.17
N GLY A 115 15.14 8.30 -3.90
CA GLY A 115 16.06 9.42 -4.03
C GLY A 115 16.65 9.79 -2.65
N ARG A 116 16.30 10.96 -2.14
CA ARG A 116 16.76 11.45 -0.83
C ARG A 116 15.71 11.31 0.28
N MET A 117 14.64 10.58 0.05
CA MET A 117 13.57 10.36 1.03
C MET A 117 13.65 8.94 1.59
N ALA A 118 13.59 8.82 2.90
CA ALA A 118 13.40 7.54 3.58
C ALA A 118 11.96 7.06 3.32
N THR A 119 11.80 5.83 2.82
CA THR A 119 10.45 5.25 2.64
C THR A 119 9.98 4.59 3.93
N VAL A 120 10.90 4.06 4.73
CA VAL A 120 10.60 3.57 6.07
C VAL A 120 10.98 4.67 7.06
N CYS A 121 10.00 5.23 7.77
CA CYS A 121 10.16 6.35 8.68
C CYS A 121 9.68 6.00 10.10
N LYS A 122 9.91 6.90 11.04
CA LYS A 122 9.49 6.70 12.44
C LYS A 122 7.98 6.80 12.60
N ASP A 123 7.39 7.85 12.04
CA ASP A 123 5.95 8.09 12.00
C ASP A 123 5.61 8.71 10.63
N VAL A 124 4.56 8.23 9.97
CA VAL A 124 4.05 8.86 8.74
C VAL A 124 3.31 10.15 9.06
N VAL A 125 3.38 11.13 8.17
CA VAL A 125 2.70 12.43 8.37
C VAL A 125 1.19 12.36 8.19
N THR A 126 0.70 11.33 7.50
CA THR A 126 -0.73 11.07 7.31
C THR A 126 -0.95 9.57 7.19
N VAL A 127 -1.80 9.01 8.01
CA VAL A 127 -2.17 7.60 7.93
C VAL A 127 -3.26 7.42 6.88
N THR A 128 -2.96 6.68 5.82
CA THR A 128 -3.94 6.33 4.78
C THR A 128 -4.37 4.87 4.84
N THR A 129 -3.51 4.01 5.36
CA THR A 129 -3.82 2.61 5.65
C THR A 129 -3.27 2.27 7.03
N PRO A 130 -4.13 1.90 7.98
CA PRO A 130 -3.71 1.55 9.35
C PRO A 130 -2.77 0.33 9.37
N GLY A 131 -1.83 0.35 10.31
CA GLY A 131 -0.83 -0.71 10.44
C GLY A 131 -1.39 -2.07 10.84
N ASP A 132 -2.56 -2.13 11.43
CA ASP A 132 -3.27 -3.38 11.76
C ASP A 132 -3.81 -4.11 10.50
N CYS A 133 -3.85 -3.41 9.35
CA CYS A 133 -4.19 -3.98 8.05
C CYS A 133 -2.96 -4.36 7.22
N VAL A 134 -1.73 -4.19 7.74
CA VAL A 134 -0.48 -4.43 7.01
C VAL A 134 0.34 -5.51 7.71
N ASP A 135 0.63 -6.59 7.00
CA ASP A 135 1.24 -7.77 7.58
C ASP A 135 2.75 -7.87 7.32
N VAL A 136 3.18 -7.50 6.12
CA VAL A 136 4.57 -7.67 5.69
C VAL A 136 5.03 -6.45 4.93
N LEU A 137 6.26 -6.01 5.20
CA LEU A 137 7.00 -5.04 4.39
C LEU A 137 8.17 -5.74 3.70
N VAL A 138 8.27 -5.57 2.40
CA VAL A 138 9.40 -6.05 1.59
C VAL A 138 10.13 -4.85 0.98
N THR A 139 11.41 -4.77 1.24
CA THR A 139 12.31 -3.75 0.66
C THR A 139 13.51 -4.41 -0.02
N ASP A 140 14.28 -3.63 -0.75
CA ASP A 140 15.57 -4.04 -1.30
C ASP A 140 16.66 -4.31 -0.23
N TYR A 141 16.40 -3.96 1.03
CA TYR A 141 17.30 -4.20 2.17
C TYR A 141 16.86 -5.33 3.09
N GLY A 142 15.60 -5.72 3.05
CA GLY A 142 15.10 -6.80 3.90
C GLY A 142 13.57 -6.86 3.96
N ILE A 143 13.11 -7.86 4.69
CA ILE A 143 11.69 -8.13 4.95
C ILE A 143 11.42 -7.84 6.42
N ALA A 144 10.37 -7.10 6.72
CA ALA A 144 9.83 -6.97 8.08
C ALA A 144 8.42 -7.55 8.14
N VAL A 145 8.10 -8.23 9.22
CA VAL A 145 6.77 -8.81 9.46
C VAL A 145 6.15 -8.09 10.65
N ASN A 146 4.89 -7.71 10.54
CA ASN A 146 4.14 -7.11 11.63
C ASN A 146 4.15 -8.07 12.83
N PRO A 147 4.59 -7.63 14.03
CA PRO A 147 4.66 -8.50 15.21
C PRO A 147 3.33 -9.15 15.62
N ALA A 148 2.19 -8.58 15.19
CA ALA A 148 0.87 -9.18 15.41
C ALA A 148 0.65 -10.46 14.58
N ARG A 149 1.49 -10.73 13.55
CA ARG A 149 1.39 -11.87 12.64
C ARG A 149 2.42 -12.96 12.96
N GLN A 150 2.34 -13.51 14.16
CA GLN A 150 3.24 -14.60 14.59
C GLN A 150 3.14 -15.82 13.66
N ASP A 151 1.97 -16.07 13.08
CA ASP A 151 1.75 -17.12 12.09
C ASP A 151 2.65 -16.98 10.85
N LEU A 152 2.82 -15.75 10.35
CA LEU A 152 3.69 -15.45 9.22
C LEU A 152 5.17 -15.52 9.62
N ILE A 153 5.52 -15.03 10.79
CA ILE A 153 6.89 -15.12 11.34
C ILE A 153 7.31 -16.60 11.37
N ASP A 154 6.49 -17.46 12.00
CA ASP A 154 6.76 -18.90 12.09
C ASP A 154 6.85 -19.56 10.71
N CYS A 155 6.05 -19.09 9.75
CA CYS A 155 6.07 -19.60 8.36
C CYS A 155 7.37 -19.24 7.64
N LEU A 156 7.82 -17.99 7.76
CA LEU A 156 9.08 -17.54 7.17
C LEU A 156 10.29 -18.24 7.80
N ASP A 157 10.30 -18.41 9.12
CA ASP A 157 11.35 -19.12 9.84
C ASP A 157 11.46 -20.57 9.36
N LYS A 158 10.33 -21.28 9.23
CA LYS A 158 10.30 -22.65 8.69
C LYS A 158 10.80 -22.73 7.26
N ALA A 159 10.53 -21.69 6.46
CA ALA A 159 10.99 -21.58 5.07
C ALA A 159 12.47 -21.15 4.96
N GLY A 160 13.11 -20.78 6.06
CA GLY A 160 14.47 -20.23 6.08
C GLY A 160 14.59 -18.85 5.46
N ILE A 161 13.50 -18.11 5.39
CA ILE A 161 13.46 -16.73 4.85
C ILE A 161 13.77 -15.76 5.99
N LYS A 162 14.88 -15.03 5.85
CA LYS A 162 15.32 -14.07 6.85
C LYS A 162 14.43 -12.84 6.86
N HIS A 163 14.08 -12.38 8.03
CA HIS A 163 13.39 -11.11 8.26
C HIS A 163 14.08 -10.32 9.37
N VAL A 164 13.79 -9.04 9.46
CA VAL A 164 14.37 -8.08 10.40
C VAL A 164 13.26 -7.27 11.07
N PRO A 165 13.51 -6.67 12.25
CA PRO A 165 12.59 -5.67 12.81
C PRO A 165 12.43 -4.48 11.85
N ILE A 166 11.23 -3.89 11.78
CA ILE A 166 10.99 -2.72 10.93
C ILE A 166 11.81 -1.52 11.38
N GLU A 167 12.11 -1.41 12.66
CA GLU A 167 12.96 -0.37 13.24
C GLU A 167 14.38 -0.43 12.65
N TRP A 168 14.90 -1.63 12.39
CA TRP A 168 16.21 -1.77 11.73
C TRP A 168 16.16 -1.21 10.29
N LEU A 169 15.07 -1.44 9.56
CA LEU A 169 14.89 -0.86 8.22
C LEU A 169 14.78 0.67 8.29
N GLN A 170 14.07 1.19 9.28
CA GLN A 170 13.93 2.63 9.51
C GLN A 170 15.28 3.28 9.83
N GLU A 171 16.07 2.71 10.76
CA GLU A 171 17.40 3.19 11.10
C GLU A 171 18.31 3.16 9.88
N LYS A 172 18.25 2.09 9.08
CA LYS A 172 19.03 1.96 7.85
C LYS A 172 18.64 2.98 6.78
N ALA A 173 17.35 3.30 6.66
CA ALA A 173 16.89 4.34 5.76
C ALA A 173 17.45 5.71 6.17
N TYR A 174 17.41 6.04 7.47
CA TYR A 174 17.95 7.32 7.99
C TYR A 174 19.48 7.40 7.90
N GLU A 175 20.17 6.27 8.06
CA GLU A 175 21.62 6.21 7.82
C GLU A 175 21.97 6.59 6.37
N LEU A 176 21.15 6.19 5.40
CA LEU A 176 21.42 6.40 3.97
C LEU A 176 21.04 7.80 3.49
N VAL A 177 19.93 8.36 3.94
CA VAL A 177 19.38 9.61 3.37
C VAL A 177 19.12 10.72 4.40
N GLY A 178 19.29 10.44 5.68
CA GLY A 178 18.99 11.35 6.78
C GLY A 178 17.56 11.20 7.28
N GLU A 179 17.33 11.68 8.51
CA GLU A 179 16.00 11.83 9.07
C GLU A 179 15.30 13.01 8.38
N PRO A 180 14.00 12.92 8.04
CA PRO A 180 13.27 14.05 7.48
C PRO A 180 13.19 15.21 8.46
N ASP A 181 13.35 16.43 7.97
CA ASP A 181 13.14 17.62 8.77
C ASP A 181 11.66 17.72 9.21
N PRO A 182 11.38 18.08 10.48
CA PRO A 182 10.02 18.20 10.96
C PRO A 182 9.25 19.30 10.22
N LEU A 183 8.05 18.99 9.75
CA LEU A 183 7.17 19.96 9.10
C LEU A 183 6.49 20.86 10.12
N GLU A 184 6.40 22.15 9.81
CA GLU A 184 5.54 23.09 10.52
C GLU A 184 4.15 23.12 9.85
N TRP A 185 3.10 22.97 10.66
CA TRP A 185 1.73 22.89 10.20
C TRP A 185 0.95 24.16 10.53
N GLU A 186 0.00 24.52 9.65
CA GLU A 186 -1.08 25.44 9.96
C GLU A 186 -2.24 24.68 10.62
N ASP A 187 -3.14 25.41 11.31
CA ASP A 187 -4.35 24.81 11.88
C ASP A 187 -5.37 24.37 10.83
N LYS A 188 -5.17 24.79 9.59
CA LYS A 188 -6.09 24.50 8.50
C LYS A 188 -6.00 23.03 8.05
N VAL A 189 -7.11 22.31 8.23
CA VAL A 189 -7.34 20.99 7.64
C VAL A 189 -7.75 21.18 6.19
N VAL A 190 -7.04 20.55 5.26
CA VAL A 190 -7.30 20.62 3.81
C VAL A 190 -8.02 19.39 3.27
N ALA A 191 -7.88 18.24 3.95
CA ALA A 191 -8.61 17.03 3.64
C ALA A 191 -8.75 16.14 4.88
N VAL A 192 -9.70 15.23 4.83
CA VAL A 192 -9.94 14.20 5.85
C VAL A 192 -9.69 12.84 5.19
N VAL A 193 -9.01 11.95 5.88
CA VAL A 193 -8.84 10.56 5.48
C VAL A 193 -9.91 9.73 6.21
N GLU A 194 -10.83 9.19 5.44
CA GLU A 194 -11.94 8.38 5.93
C GLU A 194 -11.65 6.90 5.71
N ALA A 195 -11.88 6.07 6.73
CA ALA A 195 -11.83 4.63 6.62
C ALA A 195 -13.06 4.09 5.89
N ARG A 196 -12.99 2.84 5.42
CA ARG A 196 -14.06 2.17 4.71
C ARG A 196 -15.37 2.01 5.53
N ASP A 197 -15.32 2.11 6.83
CA ASP A 197 -16.48 2.06 7.74
C ASP A 197 -17.09 3.44 8.05
N GLY A 198 -16.50 4.51 7.45
CA GLY A 198 -16.93 5.89 7.66
C GLY A 198 -16.26 6.58 8.85
N THR A 199 -15.37 5.91 9.58
CA THR A 199 -14.60 6.56 10.65
C THR A 199 -13.47 7.42 10.08
N ILE A 200 -13.11 8.50 10.78
CA ILE A 200 -11.98 9.36 10.40
C ILE A 200 -10.69 8.70 10.90
N LEU A 201 -9.82 8.35 9.97
CA LEU A 201 -8.48 7.81 10.26
C LEU A 201 -7.51 8.94 10.61
N ASP A 202 -7.47 9.98 9.78
CA ASP A 202 -6.51 11.05 9.91
C ASP A 202 -6.96 12.31 9.13
N VAL A 203 -6.14 13.35 9.17
CA VAL A 203 -6.37 14.60 8.44
C VAL A 203 -5.10 15.02 7.70
N VAL A 204 -5.28 15.63 6.54
CA VAL A 204 -4.20 16.33 5.84
C VAL A 204 -4.26 17.80 6.24
N ARG A 205 -3.16 18.32 6.81
CA ARG A 205 -3.04 19.71 7.21
C ARG A 205 -2.25 20.51 6.18
N GLN A 206 -2.49 21.81 6.12
CA GLN A 206 -1.68 22.70 5.33
C GLN A 206 -0.30 22.88 5.98
N VAL A 207 0.76 22.66 5.20
CA VAL A 207 2.14 22.96 5.61
C VAL A 207 2.33 24.48 5.58
N LYS A 208 3.00 25.04 6.59
CA LYS A 208 3.41 26.45 6.55
C LYS A 208 4.37 26.69 5.38
N PRO A 209 4.30 27.85 4.70
CA PRO A 209 5.27 28.19 3.68
C PRO A 209 6.69 28.14 4.23
N PHE A 210 7.60 27.52 3.48
CA PHE A 210 9.01 27.56 3.83
C PHE A 210 9.53 29.00 3.69
N SER A 211 10.07 29.57 4.76
CA SER A 211 10.83 30.81 4.70
C SER A 211 12.29 30.47 4.38
N PHE A 212 12.74 30.86 3.20
CA PHE A 212 14.18 30.86 2.90
C PHE A 212 14.76 32.14 3.52
N GLU A 213 15.41 32.03 4.69
CA GLU A 213 16.26 33.11 5.20
C GLU A 213 17.63 33.07 4.53
#